data_a0178eb65edc4a5ad16a09c768344a93
#
_entry.id   a0178eb65edc4a5ad16a09c768344a93
#
_cell.length_a   1.000
_cell.length_b   1.000
_cell.length_c   1.000
_cell.angle_alpha   90.00
_cell.angle_beta   90.00
_cell.angle_gamma   90.00
#
_symmetry.space_group_name_H-M   'P 1'
#
loop_
_entity.id
_entity.type
_entity.pdbx_description
1 polymer ?
#
loop_
_entity_poly.entity_id
_entity_poly.type
_entity_poly.pdbx_seq_one_letter_code
_entity_poly.pdbx_strand_id
1 'polypeptide(L)'
;MRWRIVHAALMAGAALATAGCGIADSRSPVPEFMRARVSEPTPPEPPPDVGRLIREQLDSVFIATSYPSEVQVSPPHHEPQGLGWTACVRAELTSAMGKPLGAQTYRITISGGAIIDRRRAEAEDNCASETYQPI
;
A
#
# COMPACT_ATOMS: atom_id res chain seq x y z
N MET A 1 -11.26 47.02 59.35
CA MET A 1 -11.58 45.68 59.90
C MET A 1 -12.61 44.89 59.05
N ARG A 2 -12.78 45.23 57.80
CA ARG A 2 -13.79 44.63 56.91
C ARG A 2 -13.18 43.83 55.71
N TRP A 3 -11.90 43.70 55.63
CA TRP A 3 -11.19 43.08 54.49
C TRP A 3 -10.67 41.66 54.76
N ARG A 4 -10.80 41.16 55.99
CA ARG A 4 -10.30 39.85 56.37
C ARG A 4 -11.33 38.70 56.26
N ILE A 5 -12.59 39.01 55.98
CA ILE A 5 -13.68 38.02 55.93
C ILE A 5 -13.92 37.50 54.50
N VAL A 6 -13.46 38.22 53.48
CA VAL A 6 -13.71 37.83 52.10
C VAL A 6 -12.75 36.73 51.59
N HIS A 7 -11.59 36.56 52.27
CA HIS A 7 -10.59 35.55 51.85
C HIS A 7 -10.82 34.16 52.41
N ALA A 8 -11.69 33.99 53.40
CA ALA A 8 -11.95 32.69 54.03
C ALA A 8 -13.00 31.83 53.29
N ALA A 9 -13.83 32.48 52.42
CA ALA A 9 -14.91 31.81 51.70
C ALA A 9 -14.48 31.20 50.36
N LEU A 10 -13.27 31.48 49.88
CA LEU A 10 -12.78 31.04 48.54
C LEU A 10 -11.95 29.78 48.57
N MET A 11 -11.58 29.26 49.74
CA MET A 11 -10.77 28.05 49.84
C MET A 11 -11.54 26.76 50.15
N ALA A 12 -12.87 26.82 50.26
CA ALA A 12 -13.71 25.64 50.53
C ALA A 12 -14.32 24.99 49.28
N GLY A 13 -14.10 25.55 48.09
CA GLY A 13 -14.72 25.10 46.85
C GLY A 13 -13.87 24.22 45.94
N ALA A 14 -12.59 24.00 46.26
CA ALA A 14 -11.66 23.36 45.34
C ALA A 14 -11.35 21.89 45.62
N ALA A 15 -12.04 21.24 46.55
CA ALA A 15 -11.68 19.88 47.01
C ALA A 15 -12.62 18.75 46.52
N LEU A 16 -13.54 19.02 45.63
CA LEU A 16 -14.56 18.01 45.21
C LEU A 16 -14.51 17.63 43.72
N ALA A 17 -13.45 17.96 42.99
CA ALA A 17 -13.38 17.69 41.55
C ALA A 17 -12.37 16.60 41.13
N THR A 18 -11.90 15.74 42.04
CA THR A 18 -10.91 14.71 41.67
C THR A 18 -11.33 13.28 42.01
N ALA A 19 -12.63 12.97 41.98
CA ALA A 19 -13.14 11.60 42.15
C ALA A 19 -13.88 11.11 40.92
N GLY A 20 -13.37 11.36 39.72
CA GLY A 20 -13.96 10.95 38.44
C GLY A 20 -13.00 10.27 37.49
N CYS A 21 -11.86 9.75 37.92
CA CYS A 21 -11.16 8.72 37.16
C CYS A 21 -11.89 7.40 37.37
N GLY A 22 -13.00 7.25 36.67
CA GLY A 22 -13.60 5.94 36.48
C GLY A 22 -12.53 5.05 35.87
N ILE A 23 -12.04 4.10 36.64
CA ILE A 23 -11.31 2.94 36.15
C ILE A 23 -12.31 2.32 35.16
N ALA A 24 -12.08 2.56 33.88
CA ALA A 24 -12.74 1.79 32.84
C ALA A 24 -12.28 0.37 33.06
N ASP A 25 -13.12 -0.39 33.75
CA ASP A 25 -12.88 -1.80 33.99
C ASP A 25 -12.90 -2.46 32.61
N SER A 26 -11.74 -2.77 32.09
CA SER A 26 -11.53 -3.45 30.82
C SER A 26 -12.12 -4.88 30.82
N ARG A 27 -12.88 -5.21 31.86
CA ARG A 27 -13.60 -6.47 32.02
C ARG A 27 -15.09 -6.37 31.78
N SER A 28 -15.58 -5.26 31.20
CA SER A 28 -16.94 -5.26 30.69
C SER A 28 -17.09 -6.42 29.70
N PRO A 29 -18.01 -7.37 29.93
CA PRO A 29 -18.21 -8.45 28.99
C PRO A 29 -18.81 -7.85 27.71
N VAL A 30 -17.94 -7.46 26.79
CA VAL A 30 -18.38 -7.07 25.46
C VAL A 30 -19.02 -8.31 24.87
N PRO A 31 -20.31 -8.25 24.47
CA PRO A 31 -20.98 -9.39 23.87
C PRO A 31 -20.14 -9.95 22.73
N GLU A 32 -20.07 -11.26 22.61
CA GLU A 32 -19.20 -11.98 21.66
C GLU A 32 -19.38 -11.49 20.21
N PHE A 33 -20.60 -11.04 19.85
CA PHE A 33 -20.89 -10.48 18.53
C PHE A 33 -20.28 -9.09 18.28
N MET A 34 -19.88 -8.36 19.33
CA MET A 34 -19.19 -7.07 19.26
C MET A 34 -17.66 -7.22 19.35
N ARG A 35 -17.15 -8.39 19.67
CA ARG A 35 -15.73 -8.67 19.50
C ARG A 35 -15.48 -8.64 18.00
N ALA A 36 -14.85 -7.55 17.54
CA ALA A 36 -14.28 -7.56 16.19
C ALA A 36 -13.52 -8.88 16.06
N ARG A 37 -13.97 -9.73 15.15
CA ARG A 37 -13.20 -10.92 14.80
C ARG A 37 -11.83 -10.36 14.47
N VAL A 38 -10.85 -10.68 15.28
CA VAL A 38 -9.46 -10.46 14.91
C VAL A 38 -9.32 -11.23 13.61
N SER A 39 -9.37 -10.50 12.50
CA SER A 39 -9.18 -11.11 11.19
C SER A 39 -7.82 -11.77 11.26
N GLU A 40 -7.83 -13.09 11.21
CA GLU A 40 -6.61 -13.88 11.16
C GLU A 40 -5.78 -13.30 10.02
N PRO A 41 -4.51 -12.93 10.25
CA PRO A 41 -3.70 -12.31 9.22
C PRO A 41 -3.75 -13.20 7.98
N THR A 42 -4.26 -12.68 6.88
CA THR A 42 -4.27 -13.41 5.61
C THR A 42 -2.83 -13.81 5.31
N PRO A 43 -2.54 -15.09 5.04
CA PRO A 43 -1.19 -15.50 4.68
C PRO A 43 -0.67 -14.63 3.55
N PRO A 44 0.60 -14.21 3.59
CA PRO A 44 1.18 -13.40 2.53
C PRO A 44 1.07 -14.14 1.19
N GLU A 45 0.65 -13.42 0.15
CA GLU A 45 0.57 -13.97 -1.20
C GLU A 45 1.97 -14.43 -1.65
N PRO A 46 2.11 -15.62 -2.22
CA PRO A 46 3.40 -16.07 -2.73
C PRO A 46 3.87 -15.19 -3.90
N PRO A 47 5.20 -15.07 -4.13
CA PRO A 47 5.74 -14.28 -5.23
C PRO A 47 5.20 -14.77 -6.58
N PRO A 48 4.66 -13.88 -7.42
CA PRO A 48 4.13 -14.25 -8.73
C PRO A 48 5.23 -14.57 -9.74
N ASP A 49 4.93 -15.43 -10.68
CA ASP A 49 5.73 -15.58 -11.90
C ASP A 49 5.41 -14.42 -12.85
N VAL A 50 6.21 -13.35 -12.74
CA VAL A 50 6.02 -12.11 -13.51
C VAL A 50 6.11 -12.37 -15.02
N GLY A 51 7.08 -13.19 -15.45
CA GLY A 51 7.26 -13.49 -16.87
C GLY A 51 6.04 -14.16 -17.50
N ARG A 52 5.49 -15.16 -16.82
CA ARG A 52 4.25 -15.82 -17.27
C ARG A 52 3.08 -14.84 -17.30
N LEU A 53 2.92 -14.07 -16.24
CA LEU A 53 1.82 -13.12 -16.11
C LEU A 53 1.84 -12.06 -17.22
N ILE A 54 3.02 -11.53 -17.56
CA ILE A 54 3.15 -10.56 -18.65
C ILE A 54 2.82 -11.20 -20.00
N ARG A 55 3.26 -12.43 -20.28
CA ARG A 55 2.91 -13.13 -21.52
C ARG A 55 1.39 -13.33 -21.69
N GLU A 56 0.71 -13.62 -20.57
CA GLU A 56 -0.74 -13.83 -20.55
C GLU A 56 -1.52 -12.52 -20.61
N GLN A 57 -0.96 -11.40 -20.17
CA GLN A 57 -1.63 -10.12 -19.99
C GLN A 57 -0.88 -8.94 -20.65
N LEU A 58 -0.30 -9.14 -21.83
CA LEU A 58 0.47 -8.10 -22.53
C LEU A 58 -0.33 -6.80 -22.70
N ASP A 59 -1.61 -6.90 -23.01
CA ASP A 59 -2.51 -5.75 -23.21
C ASP A 59 -2.75 -4.96 -21.91
N SER A 60 -2.50 -5.55 -20.77
CA SER A 60 -2.57 -4.86 -19.48
C SER A 60 -1.36 -3.97 -19.21
N VAL A 61 -0.25 -4.22 -19.88
CA VAL A 61 1.00 -3.46 -19.72
C VAL A 61 1.19 -2.49 -20.89
N PHE A 62 0.95 -2.93 -22.11
CA PHE A 62 1.18 -2.14 -23.32
C PHE A 62 -0.13 -1.72 -23.97
N ILE A 63 -0.21 -0.50 -24.45
CA ILE A 63 -1.40 -0.02 -25.16
C ILE A 63 -1.49 -0.70 -26.52
N ALA A 64 -2.72 -0.92 -26.99
CA ALA A 64 -3.01 -1.62 -28.25
C ALA A 64 -2.39 -1.00 -29.52
N THR A 65 -1.93 0.27 -29.45
CA THR A 65 -1.27 0.97 -30.56
C THR A 65 0.25 0.87 -30.52
N SER A 66 0.81 0.12 -29.59
CA SER A 66 2.25 -0.11 -29.50
C SER A 66 2.55 -1.61 -29.52
N TYR A 67 3.56 -1.98 -30.31
CA TYR A 67 4.02 -3.36 -30.44
C TYR A 67 5.29 -3.52 -29.60
N PRO A 68 5.23 -4.27 -28.48
CA PRO A 68 6.41 -4.53 -27.66
C PRO A 68 7.27 -5.60 -28.31
N SER A 69 8.59 -5.41 -28.24
CA SER A 69 9.61 -6.40 -28.57
C SER A 69 10.67 -6.38 -27.47
N GLU A 70 11.48 -7.44 -27.40
CA GLU A 70 12.53 -7.58 -26.40
C GLU A 70 12.02 -7.32 -24.95
N VAL A 71 10.87 -7.90 -24.65
CA VAL A 71 10.23 -7.72 -23.34
C VAL A 71 11.08 -8.39 -22.26
N GLN A 72 11.38 -7.63 -21.23
CA GLN A 72 12.17 -8.05 -20.09
C GLN A 72 11.45 -7.68 -18.80
N VAL A 73 11.59 -8.50 -17.77
CA VAL A 73 10.94 -8.31 -16.47
C VAL A 73 11.96 -8.36 -15.33
N SER A 74 11.73 -7.58 -14.29
CA SER A 74 12.46 -7.68 -13.03
C SER A 74 11.87 -8.78 -12.13
N PRO A 75 12.61 -9.23 -11.11
CA PRO A 75 12.03 -9.99 -10.02
C PRO A 75 10.89 -9.22 -9.34
N PRO A 76 9.88 -9.92 -8.78
CA PRO A 76 8.83 -9.29 -8.00
C PRO A 76 9.36 -8.84 -6.63
N HIS A 77 8.93 -7.65 -6.21
CA HIS A 77 9.17 -7.11 -4.87
C HIS A 77 7.85 -6.97 -4.13
N HIS A 78 7.83 -7.38 -2.86
CA HIS A 78 6.65 -7.20 -2.03
C HIS A 78 6.42 -5.71 -1.75
N GLU A 79 5.18 -5.23 -1.91
CA GLU A 79 4.82 -3.85 -1.60
C GLU A 79 4.75 -3.67 -0.07
N PRO A 80 5.64 -2.87 0.56
CA PRO A 80 5.72 -2.77 2.02
C PRO A 80 4.48 -2.15 2.67
N GLN A 81 3.76 -1.32 1.93
CA GLN A 81 2.59 -0.59 2.43
C GLN A 81 1.29 -0.99 1.73
N GLY A 82 1.34 -1.95 0.82
CA GLY A 82 0.21 -2.39 0.02
C GLY A 82 -0.02 -3.90 0.08
N LEU A 83 -1.10 -4.30 -0.57
CA LEU A 83 -1.39 -5.71 -0.80
C LEU A 83 -0.82 -6.09 -2.16
N GLY A 84 0.09 -7.07 -2.17
CA GLY A 84 0.58 -7.65 -3.40
C GLY A 84 2.06 -7.38 -3.70
N TRP A 85 2.39 -7.38 -4.98
CA TRP A 85 3.75 -7.36 -5.51
C TRP A 85 3.92 -6.27 -6.54
N THR A 86 5.13 -5.77 -6.68
CA THR A 86 5.51 -4.84 -7.76
C THR A 86 6.65 -5.43 -8.57
N ALA A 87 6.69 -5.10 -9.85
CA ALA A 87 7.80 -5.45 -10.74
C ALA A 87 7.98 -4.38 -11.81
N CYS A 88 9.16 -4.35 -12.41
CA CYS A 88 9.47 -3.50 -13.53
C CYS A 88 9.42 -4.32 -14.83
N VAL A 89 8.81 -3.75 -15.87
CA VAL A 89 8.70 -4.34 -17.19
C VAL A 89 9.35 -3.38 -18.19
N ARG A 90 10.27 -3.86 -18.97
CA ARG A 90 10.99 -3.09 -19.98
C ARG A 90 10.77 -3.71 -21.35
N ALA A 91 10.52 -2.88 -22.36
CA ALA A 91 10.39 -3.33 -23.74
C ALA A 91 10.79 -2.24 -24.73
N GLU A 92 11.25 -2.65 -25.89
CA GLU A 92 11.32 -1.79 -27.07
C GLU A 92 9.93 -1.68 -27.70
N LEU A 93 9.46 -0.46 -27.92
CA LEU A 93 8.15 -0.22 -28.49
C LEU A 93 8.24 0.30 -29.91
N THR A 94 7.33 -0.18 -30.74
CA THR A 94 7.10 0.31 -32.11
C THR A 94 5.65 0.74 -32.23
N SER A 95 5.41 1.90 -32.85
CA SER A 95 4.04 2.37 -33.11
C SER A 95 3.33 1.50 -34.16
N ALA A 96 1.99 1.60 -34.23
CA ALA A 96 1.21 0.92 -35.25
C ALA A 96 1.59 1.27 -36.69
N MET A 97 2.29 2.39 -36.89
CA MET A 97 2.81 2.84 -38.20
C MET A 97 4.27 2.38 -38.43
N GLY A 98 4.81 1.50 -37.60
CA GLY A 98 6.18 0.98 -37.71
C GLY A 98 7.26 1.94 -37.24
N LYS A 99 6.90 3.07 -36.60
CA LYS A 99 7.90 4.02 -36.07
C LYS A 99 8.43 3.52 -34.73
N PRO A 100 9.75 3.40 -34.54
CA PRO A 100 10.33 3.04 -33.24
C PRO A 100 10.06 4.15 -32.22
N LEU A 101 9.56 3.75 -31.05
CA LEU A 101 9.29 4.63 -29.89
C LEU A 101 10.41 4.54 -28.83
N GLY A 102 11.34 3.59 -29.00
CA GLY A 102 12.45 3.34 -28.10
C GLY A 102 12.07 2.48 -26.87
N ALA A 103 13.03 2.27 -26.01
CA ALA A 103 12.86 1.51 -24.80
C ALA A 103 11.95 2.24 -23.82
N GLN A 104 10.96 1.54 -23.30
CA GLN A 104 10.05 2.05 -22.28
C GLN A 104 10.06 1.11 -21.08
N THR A 105 10.03 1.68 -19.89
CA THR A 105 9.95 0.92 -18.65
C THR A 105 8.70 1.30 -17.89
N TYR A 106 7.99 0.28 -17.43
CA TYR A 106 6.78 0.41 -16.65
C TYR A 106 6.96 -0.25 -15.29
N ARG A 107 6.40 0.34 -14.25
CA ARG A 107 6.17 -0.32 -12.98
C ARG A 107 4.75 -0.89 -13.00
N ILE A 108 4.62 -2.16 -12.67
CA ILE A 108 3.34 -2.85 -12.53
C ILE A 108 3.09 -3.22 -11.07
N THR A 109 1.83 -3.24 -10.69
CA THR A 109 1.38 -3.78 -9.40
C THR A 109 0.55 -5.02 -9.67
N ILE A 110 0.85 -6.08 -8.92
CA ILE A 110 0.26 -7.42 -9.06
C ILE A 110 -0.42 -7.77 -7.76
N SER A 111 -1.65 -8.23 -7.82
CA SER A 111 -2.39 -8.75 -6.67
C SER A 111 -3.38 -9.82 -7.12
N GLY A 112 -3.51 -10.91 -6.35
CA GLY A 112 -4.41 -12.00 -6.69
C GLY A 112 -4.09 -12.67 -8.03
N GLY A 113 -2.82 -12.65 -8.47
CA GLY A 113 -2.41 -13.23 -9.75
C GLY A 113 -2.81 -12.40 -10.99
N ALA A 114 -3.15 -11.13 -10.81
CA ALA A 114 -3.48 -10.21 -11.90
C ALA A 114 -2.70 -8.90 -11.80
N ILE A 115 -2.45 -8.27 -12.94
CA ILE A 115 -1.91 -6.91 -13.01
C ILE A 115 -3.06 -5.95 -12.72
N ILE A 116 -3.01 -5.27 -11.57
CA ILE A 116 -4.07 -4.36 -11.11
C ILE A 116 -3.77 -2.89 -11.39
N ASP A 117 -2.51 -2.55 -11.62
CA ASP A 117 -2.07 -1.21 -11.96
C ASP A 117 -0.80 -1.25 -12.80
N ARG A 118 -0.63 -0.22 -13.64
CA ARG A 118 0.60 0.03 -14.36
C ARG A 118 0.82 1.52 -14.51
N ARG A 119 2.05 1.95 -14.43
CA ARG A 119 2.46 3.30 -14.77
C ARG A 119 3.87 3.31 -15.36
N ARG A 120 4.22 4.40 -16.03
CA ARG A 120 5.62 4.58 -16.46
C ARG A 120 6.51 4.64 -15.22
N ALA A 121 7.65 3.96 -15.28
CA ALA A 121 8.61 3.96 -14.19
C ALA A 121 9.23 5.35 -14.01
N GLU A 122 9.34 5.76 -12.76
CA GLU A 122 9.99 6.99 -12.32
C GLU A 122 11.31 6.66 -11.61
N ALA A 123 12.11 7.68 -11.30
CA ALA A 123 13.42 7.49 -10.67
C ALA A 123 13.32 6.78 -9.30
N GLU A 124 12.27 7.07 -8.55
CA GLU A 124 11.99 6.52 -7.22
C GLU A 124 11.63 5.03 -7.24
N ASP A 125 11.24 4.51 -8.39
CA ASP A 125 10.88 3.10 -8.55
C ASP A 125 12.09 2.17 -8.56
N ASN A 126 13.29 2.71 -8.70
CA ASN A 126 14.56 1.96 -8.83
C ASN A 126 14.59 0.96 -9.99
N CYS A 127 13.67 1.05 -10.95
CA CYS A 127 13.63 0.17 -12.11
C CYS A 127 14.92 0.19 -12.95
N ALA A 128 15.68 1.28 -12.90
CA ALA A 128 16.95 1.39 -13.62
C ALA A 128 18.06 0.48 -13.05
N SER A 129 17.98 0.12 -11.77
CA SER A 129 18.95 -0.72 -11.06
C SER A 129 18.53 -2.19 -10.96
N GLU A 130 17.37 -2.55 -11.48
CA GLU A 130 16.87 -3.93 -11.45
C GLU A 130 17.63 -4.84 -12.42
N THR A 131 17.66 -6.12 -12.06
CA THR A 131 18.15 -7.18 -12.95
C THR A 131 17.03 -7.70 -13.82
N TYR A 132 17.12 -7.50 -15.11
CA TYR A 132 16.09 -7.88 -16.06
C TYR A 132 16.34 -9.27 -16.66
N GLN A 133 15.27 -10.01 -16.85
CA GLN A 133 15.25 -11.30 -17.54
C GLN A 133 14.32 -11.23 -18.75
N PRO A 134 14.73 -11.72 -19.94
CA PRO A 134 13.86 -11.77 -21.11
C PRO A 134 12.73 -12.79 -20.91
N ILE A 135 11.59 -12.54 -21.54
CA ILE A 135 10.42 -13.43 -21.48
C ILE A 135 10.01 -13.91 -22.86
#